data_bb972343aa83e640e035df3349095eb0
#
_entry.id   bb972343aa83e640e035df3349095eb0
#
_cell.length_a   1.000
_cell.length_b   1.000
_cell.length_c   1.000
_cell.angle_alpha   90.00
_cell.angle_beta   90.00
_cell.angle_gamma   90.00
#
_symmetry.space_group_name_H-M   'P 1'
#
loop_
_entity.id
_entity.type
_entity.pdbx_description
1 polymer ?
#
loop_
_entity_poly.entity_id
_entity_poly.type
_entity_poly.pdbx_seq_one_letter_code
_entity_poly.pdbx_strand_id
1 'polypeptide(L)'
;MSRCLEIRTYTLQGGSRERFHRLFLDEALPMLNRWKVDVISYGPSPHDEESYYLMRSYASLEDRAQSQDAFYGSAEWKAGPREGIVALIQHSISVVLELDEATLEGLRRTRPS
;
A
#
# COMPACT_ATOMS: atom_id res chain seq x y z
N MET A 1 0.77 -21.36 -9.28
CA MET A 1 1.47 -21.00 -8.04
C MET A 1 0.71 -19.91 -7.34
N SER A 2 0.66 -19.98 -6.02
CA SER A 2 -0.02 -18.96 -5.24
C SER A 2 0.95 -17.90 -4.73
N ARG A 3 0.41 -16.75 -4.45
CA ARG A 3 1.11 -15.64 -3.83
C ARG A 3 0.22 -15.04 -2.74
N CYS A 4 0.81 -14.27 -1.88
CA CYS A 4 0.06 -13.53 -0.88
C CYS A 4 -0.33 -12.16 -1.43
N LEU A 5 -1.58 -11.78 -1.21
CA LEU A 5 -2.05 -10.42 -1.47
C LEU A 5 -2.37 -9.75 -0.14
N GLU A 6 -1.71 -8.64 0.15
CA GLU A 6 -2.08 -7.81 1.28
C GLU A 6 -3.01 -6.70 0.80
N ILE A 7 -4.17 -6.61 1.42
CA ILE A 7 -5.07 -5.48 1.22
C ILE A 7 -5.00 -4.63 2.48
N ARG A 8 -4.39 -3.47 2.35
CA ARG A 8 -4.30 -2.52 3.45
C ARG A 8 -5.29 -1.39 3.22
N THR A 9 -6.10 -1.11 4.21
CA THR A 9 -7.06 -0.03 4.14
C THR A 9 -6.71 1.01 5.20
N TYR A 10 -6.91 2.28 4.83
CA TYR A 10 -6.67 3.40 5.72
C TYR A 10 -7.94 4.20 5.89
N THR A 11 -8.20 4.61 7.12
CA THR A 11 -9.14 5.70 7.37
C THR A 11 -8.29 6.93 7.64
N LEU A 12 -8.48 7.96 6.83
CA LEU A 12 -7.63 9.15 6.88
C LEU A 12 -8.30 10.26 7.69
N GLN A 13 -7.49 11.22 8.13
CA GLN A 13 -8.00 12.43 8.77
C GLN A 13 -8.96 13.15 7.82
N GLY A 14 -10.02 13.72 8.36
CA GLY A 14 -11.04 14.36 7.55
C GLY A 14 -10.47 15.41 6.61
N GLY A 15 -10.84 15.33 5.33
CA GLY A 15 -10.41 16.28 4.33
C GLY A 15 -8.99 16.09 3.82
N SER A 16 -8.29 15.01 4.23
CA SER A 16 -6.87 14.84 3.88
C SER A 16 -6.62 13.83 2.76
N ARG A 17 -7.65 13.20 2.21
CA ARG A 17 -7.46 12.09 1.26
C ARG A 17 -6.72 12.50 -0.01
N GLU A 18 -7.05 13.64 -0.57
CA GLU A 18 -6.36 14.13 -1.76
C GLU A 18 -4.88 14.37 -1.48
N ARG A 19 -4.57 14.97 -0.34
CA ARG A 19 -3.19 15.21 0.08
C ARG A 19 -2.46 13.89 0.30
N PHE A 20 -3.10 12.92 0.94
CA PHE A 20 -2.53 11.59 1.15
C PHE A 20 -2.21 10.93 -0.20
N HIS A 21 -3.17 10.98 -1.13
CA HIS A 21 -2.99 10.38 -2.46
C HIS A 21 -1.79 10.99 -3.18
N ARG A 22 -1.64 12.29 -3.09
CA ARG A 22 -0.52 13.00 -3.70
C ARG A 22 0.81 12.59 -3.07
N LEU A 23 0.86 12.53 -1.75
CA LEU A 23 2.07 12.06 -1.04
C LEU A 23 2.40 10.62 -1.41
N PHE A 24 1.37 9.79 -1.53
CA PHE A 24 1.57 8.39 -1.92
C PHE A 24 2.18 8.33 -3.32
N LEU A 25 1.61 9.03 -4.29
CA LEU A 25 2.10 9.01 -5.67
C LEU A 25 3.50 9.60 -5.80
N ASP A 26 3.78 10.67 -5.09
CA ASP A 26 5.03 11.42 -5.26
C ASP A 26 6.18 10.84 -4.46
N GLU A 27 5.92 10.25 -3.32
CA GLU A 27 6.97 9.81 -2.39
C GLU A 27 6.93 8.32 -2.06
N ALA A 28 5.78 7.79 -1.65
CA ALA A 28 5.72 6.41 -1.18
C ALA A 28 5.78 5.40 -2.35
N LEU A 29 5.04 5.62 -3.40
CA LEU A 29 5.01 4.69 -4.54
C LEU A 29 6.38 4.57 -5.22
N PRO A 30 7.08 5.67 -5.53
CA PRO A 30 8.43 5.53 -6.08
C PRO A 30 9.38 4.76 -5.18
N MET A 31 9.28 4.96 -3.87
CA MET A 31 10.10 4.23 -2.92
C MET A 31 9.74 2.75 -2.88
N LEU A 32 8.44 2.42 -2.87
CA LEU A 32 8.01 1.02 -2.94
C LEU A 32 8.57 0.34 -4.19
N ASN A 33 8.54 1.03 -5.33
CA ASN A 33 9.08 0.50 -6.58
C ASN A 33 10.60 0.29 -6.49
N ARG A 34 11.34 1.22 -5.90
CA ARG A 34 12.79 1.06 -5.73
C ARG A 34 13.14 -0.11 -4.83
N TRP A 35 12.30 -0.37 -3.84
CA TRP A 35 12.48 -1.50 -2.92
C TRP A 35 11.89 -2.80 -3.46
N LYS A 36 11.46 -2.78 -4.72
CA LYS A 36 10.94 -3.95 -5.45
C LYS A 36 9.72 -4.58 -4.79
N VAL A 37 8.90 -3.76 -4.16
CA VAL A 37 7.60 -4.20 -3.64
C VAL A 37 6.62 -4.24 -4.81
N ASP A 38 5.92 -5.36 -4.94
CA ASP A 38 4.96 -5.55 -6.02
C ASP A 38 3.63 -4.90 -5.65
N VAL A 39 3.43 -3.67 -6.10
CA VAL A 39 2.20 -2.92 -5.87
C VAL A 39 1.17 -3.31 -6.93
N ILE A 40 0.06 -3.88 -6.48
CA ILE A 40 -0.99 -4.37 -7.37
C ILE A 40 -1.98 -3.26 -7.73
N SER A 41 -2.48 -2.54 -6.74
CA SER A 41 -3.47 -1.49 -6.93
C SER A 41 -3.47 -0.56 -5.72
N TYR A 42 -4.01 0.63 -5.90
CA TYR A 42 -4.10 1.63 -4.84
C TYR A 42 -5.08 2.71 -5.26
N GLY A 43 -5.58 3.46 -4.29
CA GLY A 43 -6.39 4.62 -4.60
C GLY A 43 -7.43 4.94 -3.56
N PRO A 44 -8.18 6.02 -3.78
CA PRO A 44 -9.29 6.36 -2.90
C PRO A 44 -10.44 5.37 -3.10
N SER A 45 -11.09 5.00 -2.00
CA SER A 45 -12.26 4.14 -2.07
C SER A 45 -13.47 4.98 -2.46
N PRO A 46 -14.30 4.50 -3.42
CA PRO A 46 -15.42 5.31 -3.91
C PRO A 46 -16.62 5.38 -2.97
N HIS A 47 -16.64 4.56 -1.89
CA HIS A 47 -17.83 4.48 -1.05
C HIS A 47 -17.92 5.58 0.02
N ASP A 48 -16.82 6.28 0.29
CA ASP A 48 -16.80 7.39 1.25
C ASP A 48 -15.70 8.39 0.88
N GLU A 49 -15.46 9.36 1.73
CA GLU A 49 -14.50 10.43 1.46
C GLU A 49 -13.17 10.29 2.19
N GLU A 50 -13.04 9.27 3.07
CA GLU A 50 -11.90 9.17 3.96
C GLU A 50 -11.12 7.87 3.84
N SER A 51 -11.61 6.93 3.06
CA SER A 51 -10.96 5.62 2.92
C SER A 51 -10.03 5.57 1.73
N TYR A 52 -8.90 4.89 1.94
CA TYR A 52 -7.88 4.69 0.91
C TYR A 52 -7.40 3.26 0.99
N TYR A 53 -7.03 2.65 -0.13
CA TYR A 53 -6.55 1.27 -0.13
C TYR A 53 -5.21 1.13 -0.83
N LEU A 54 -4.46 0.12 -0.40
CA LEU A 54 -3.19 -0.27 -1.01
C LEU A 54 -3.14 -1.78 -1.04
N MET A 55 -2.96 -2.34 -2.24
CA MET A 55 -2.81 -3.78 -2.44
C MET A 55 -1.39 -4.08 -2.87
N ARG A 56 -0.73 -4.99 -2.15
CA ARG A 56 0.66 -5.41 -2.43
C ARG A 56 0.74 -6.92 -2.44
N SER A 57 1.57 -7.46 -3.33
CA SER A 57 1.76 -8.90 -3.45
C SER A 57 3.15 -9.31 -2.98
N TYR A 58 3.23 -10.46 -2.33
CA TYR A 58 4.47 -11.05 -1.83
C TYR A 58 4.49 -12.54 -2.16
N ALA A 59 5.69 -13.12 -2.23
CA ALA A 59 5.83 -14.55 -2.53
C ALA A 59 5.23 -15.44 -1.44
N SER A 60 5.29 -15.01 -0.19
CA SER A 60 4.83 -15.77 0.98
C SER A 60 4.59 -14.82 2.15
N LEU A 61 4.01 -15.34 3.24
CA LEU A 61 3.87 -14.58 4.48
C LEU A 61 5.23 -14.20 5.05
N GLU A 62 6.20 -15.11 4.94
CA GLU A 62 7.55 -14.84 5.43
C GLU A 62 8.21 -13.73 4.62
N ASP A 63 8.08 -13.77 3.29
CA ASP A 63 8.59 -12.73 2.40
C ASP A 63 7.94 -11.37 2.72
N ARG A 64 6.64 -11.37 2.98
CA ARG A 64 5.92 -10.16 3.37
C ARG A 64 6.50 -9.55 4.64
N ALA A 65 6.68 -10.38 5.67
CA ALA A 65 7.21 -9.90 6.94
C ALA A 65 8.61 -9.33 6.78
N GLN A 66 9.48 -10.02 6.07
CA GLN A 66 10.86 -9.57 5.84
C GLN A 66 10.90 -8.28 5.02
N SER A 67 10.11 -8.21 3.97
CA SER A 67 10.06 -7.05 3.10
C SER A 67 9.56 -5.81 3.85
N GLN A 68 8.51 -5.96 4.64
CA GLN A 68 7.95 -4.84 5.38
C GLN A 68 8.86 -4.40 6.52
N ASP A 69 9.49 -5.33 7.22
CA ASP A 69 10.44 -4.97 8.28
C ASP A 69 11.61 -4.18 7.70
N ALA A 70 12.13 -4.59 6.56
CA ALA A 70 13.23 -3.90 5.90
C ALA A 70 12.80 -2.51 5.42
N PHE A 71 11.65 -2.42 4.75
CA PHE A 71 11.15 -1.16 4.19
C PHE A 71 10.84 -0.14 5.30
N TYR A 72 9.99 -0.53 6.25
CA TYR A 72 9.53 0.40 7.29
C TYR A 72 10.60 0.64 8.36
N GLY A 73 11.56 -0.24 8.48
CA GLY A 73 12.71 -0.04 9.36
C GLY A 73 13.83 0.77 8.73
N SER A 74 13.74 1.09 7.43
CA SER A 74 14.81 1.76 6.73
C SER A 74 14.95 3.23 7.13
N ALA A 75 16.18 3.74 7.04
CA ALA A 75 16.43 5.16 7.26
C ALA A 75 15.75 6.01 6.19
N GLU A 76 15.67 5.50 4.98
CA GLU A 76 15.02 6.20 3.87
C GLU A 76 13.54 6.46 4.16
N TRP A 77 12.81 5.45 4.65
CA TRP A 77 11.40 5.61 5.02
C TRP A 77 11.25 6.58 6.19
N LYS A 78 12.04 6.40 7.24
CA LYS A 78 11.93 7.20 8.47
C LYS A 78 12.28 8.66 8.25
N ALA A 79 13.26 8.94 7.41
CA ALA A 79 13.69 10.31 7.13
C ALA A 79 12.86 10.95 6.00
N GLY A 80 12.15 10.15 5.21
CA GLY A 80 11.40 10.63 4.05
C GLY A 80 9.90 10.61 4.27
N PRO A 81 9.15 9.70 3.61
CA PRO A 81 7.68 9.80 3.55
C PRO A 81 6.95 9.59 4.87
N ARG A 82 7.58 8.90 5.83
CA ARG A 82 6.89 8.41 7.03
C ARG A 82 6.09 9.49 7.76
N GLU A 83 6.73 10.59 8.07
CA GLU A 83 6.10 11.60 8.91
C GLU A 83 4.86 12.20 8.27
N GLY A 84 4.98 12.61 7.02
CA GLY A 84 3.86 13.21 6.29
C GLY A 84 2.71 12.27 6.07
N ILE A 85 3.01 11.01 5.76
CA ILE A 85 1.99 10.00 5.48
C ILE A 85 1.30 9.54 6.76
N VAL A 86 2.08 9.16 7.78
CA VAL A 86 1.52 8.63 9.04
C VAL A 86 0.67 9.66 9.75
N ALA A 87 1.03 10.94 9.67
CA ALA A 87 0.26 12.02 10.29
C ALA A 87 -1.18 12.10 9.76
N LEU A 88 -1.42 11.65 8.54
CA LEU A 88 -2.75 11.70 7.91
C LEU A 88 -3.59 10.45 8.18
N ILE A 89 -2.98 9.39 8.72
CA ILE A 89 -3.68 8.13 8.96
C ILE A 89 -4.28 8.14 10.35
N GLN A 90 -5.61 8.00 10.41
CA GLN A 90 -6.32 7.86 11.67
C GLN A 90 -6.35 6.41 12.11
N HIS A 91 -6.52 5.49 11.15
CA HIS A 91 -6.68 4.07 11.44
C HIS A 91 -6.27 3.26 10.21
N SER A 92 -5.68 2.07 10.42
CA SER A 92 -5.36 1.17 9.32
C SER A 92 -5.65 -0.28 9.70
N ILE A 93 -6.10 -1.05 8.72
CA ILE A 93 -6.38 -2.47 8.86
C ILE A 93 -5.79 -3.18 7.64
N SER A 94 -5.21 -4.35 7.88
CA SER A 94 -4.69 -5.18 6.79
C SER A 94 -5.33 -6.55 6.85
N VAL A 95 -5.57 -7.12 5.67
CA VAL A 95 -5.95 -8.52 5.52
C VAL A 95 -5.04 -9.13 4.46
N VAL A 96 -4.72 -10.41 4.62
CA VAL A 96 -3.86 -11.11 3.66
C VAL A 96 -4.62 -12.30 3.11
N LEU A 97 -4.64 -12.41 1.79
CA LEU A 97 -5.26 -13.50 1.06
C LEU A 97 -4.20 -14.28 0.31
N GLU A 98 -4.44 -15.56 0.10
CA GLU A 98 -3.61 -16.37 -0.78
C GLU A 98 -4.34 -16.53 -2.10
N LEU A 99 -3.73 -16.07 -3.20
CA LEU A 99 -4.35 -16.04 -4.51
C LEU A 99 -3.38 -16.60 -5.56
N ASP A 100 -3.93 -17.11 -6.67
CA ASP A 100 -3.10 -17.48 -7.80
C ASP A 100 -2.68 -16.25 -8.61
N GLU A 101 -1.69 -16.43 -9.47
CA GLU A 101 -1.12 -15.34 -10.23
C GLU A 101 -2.09 -14.74 -11.24
N ALA A 102 -2.95 -15.57 -11.83
CA ALA A 102 -3.93 -15.06 -12.80
C ALA A 102 -4.92 -14.11 -12.14
N THR A 103 -5.35 -14.43 -10.92
CA THR A 103 -6.24 -13.57 -10.16
C THR A 103 -5.58 -12.26 -9.83
N LEU A 104 -4.30 -12.30 -9.42
CA LEU A 104 -3.54 -11.09 -9.13
C LEU A 104 -3.40 -10.19 -10.36
N GLU A 105 -3.15 -10.78 -11.52
CA GLU A 105 -3.04 -10.00 -12.75
C GLU A 105 -4.36 -9.33 -13.10
N GLY A 106 -5.49 -9.99 -12.82
CA GLY A 106 -6.81 -9.37 -12.99
C GLY A 106 -6.98 -8.15 -12.10
N LEU A 107 -6.50 -8.23 -10.87
CA LEU A 107 -6.59 -7.10 -9.92
C LEU A 107 -5.75 -5.91 -10.34
N ARG A 108 -4.64 -6.12 -11.04
CA ARG A 108 -3.82 -5.00 -11.53
C ARG A 108 -4.62 -4.06 -12.45
N ARG A 109 -5.66 -4.58 -13.11
CA ARG A 109 -6.48 -3.80 -14.03
C ARG A 109 -7.44 -2.86 -13.32
N THR A 110 -7.58 -2.98 -12.00
CA THR A 110 -8.45 -2.08 -11.23
C THR A 110 -7.72 -0.81 -10.79
N ARG A 111 -6.41 -0.71 -11.09
CA ARG A 111 -5.60 0.43 -10.68
C ARG A 111 -6.13 1.71 -11.31
N PRO A 112 -6.31 2.78 -10.53
CA PRO A 112 -6.71 4.06 -11.09
C PRO A 112 -5.64 4.57 -12.05
N SER A 113 -6.10 5.19 -13.11
CA SER A 113 -5.22 5.76 -14.13
C SER A 113 -4.66 7.11 -13.69
#